data_6e863e580c4cc46ed4f45a0011ebaba3
#
_entry.id   6e863e580c4cc46ed4f45a0011ebaba3
#
_cell.length_a   1.000
_cell.length_b   1.000
_cell.length_c   1.000
_cell.angle_alpha   90.00
_cell.angle_beta   90.00
_cell.angle_gamma   90.00
#
_symmetry.space_group_name_H-M   'P 1'
#
loop_
_entity.id
_entity.type
_entity.pdbx_description
1 polymer ?
#
loop_
_entity_poly.entity_id
_entity_poly.type
_entity_poly.pdbx_seq_one_letter_code
_entity_poly.pdbx_strand_id
1 'polypeptide(L)'
;GFGTGHPDPEHAADAGAGTAPILELRNVSAGYGEVEVLHGVSFQIMPGEVIAVLGANGAGKSTLCGVIAGTVAAGSGELLVEGTEMADMSAHTRARRGVVLAPEARGIFPGLSVDDNLAIRLRTEPGRTEAKERFPILAERHNQTAGLLSGGEQQQLAMAPILADPPAVFIADEPSLGLSPMAANSVFDALAEMTELGTTLILVEEQAGKALAMADRVIIMDLGVVTWDGPAHELDVDRLEAAYLGR
;
A
#
# COMPACT_ATOMS: atom_id res chain seq x y z
N GLY A 1 8.14 -47.25 12.66
CA GLY A 1 8.13 -46.02 13.38
C GLY A 1 8.49 -44.90 12.42
N PHE A 2 7.49 -44.15 11.90
CA PHE A 2 7.74 -42.93 11.13
C PHE A 2 7.77 -41.77 12.11
N GLY A 3 8.94 -41.13 12.24
CA GLY A 3 9.12 -39.94 13.05
C GLY A 3 8.53 -38.73 12.33
N THR A 4 7.55 -38.12 12.95
CA THR A 4 7.01 -36.79 12.59
C THR A 4 8.00 -35.74 13.06
N GLY A 5 8.84 -35.22 12.14
CA GLY A 5 9.67 -34.06 12.38
C GLY A 5 8.81 -32.80 12.28
N HIS A 6 8.48 -32.21 13.40
CA HIS A 6 8.08 -30.80 13.46
C HIS A 6 9.33 -29.97 13.19
N PRO A 7 9.27 -28.93 12.34
CA PRO A 7 10.38 -27.98 12.26
C PRO A 7 10.37 -27.12 13.54
N ASP A 8 11.53 -27.07 14.19
CA ASP A 8 11.80 -26.22 15.34
C ASP A 8 11.64 -24.72 14.98
N PRO A 9 11.08 -23.90 15.85
CA PRO A 9 10.92 -22.45 15.65
C PRO A 9 12.18 -21.64 16.07
N GLU A 10 13.39 -22.13 15.78
CA GLU A 10 14.66 -21.46 16.15
C GLU A 10 15.41 -20.88 14.96
N HIS A 11 14.73 -20.04 14.11
CA HIS A 11 15.46 -19.15 13.17
C HIS A 11 14.78 -17.77 13.06
N ALA A 12 14.38 -17.22 14.20
CA ALA A 12 13.93 -15.83 14.29
C ALA A 12 14.67 -15.14 15.44
N ALA A 13 15.98 -14.97 15.32
CA ALA A 13 16.72 -14.10 16.23
C ALA A 13 18.11 -13.81 15.66
N ASP A 14 18.22 -12.81 14.81
CA ASP A 14 19.28 -11.80 14.88
C ASP A 14 18.94 -10.60 13.98
N ALA A 15 18.02 -9.75 14.41
CA ALA A 15 17.82 -8.43 13.87
C ALA A 15 18.32 -7.43 14.91
N GLY A 16 19.33 -6.67 14.51
CA GLY A 16 20.01 -5.67 15.34
C GLY A 16 19.06 -4.70 16.03
N ALA A 17 19.53 -4.15 17.13
CA ALA A 17 18.82 -3.35 18.11
C ALA A 17 17.79 -2.34 17.56
N GLY A 18 16.50 -2.54 17.86
CA GLY A 18 15.73 -1.47 18.50
C GLY A 18 14.72 -0.69 17.68
N THR A 19 14.38 -0.96 16.42
CA THR A 19 13.25 -0.26 15.79
C THR A 19 12.01 -1.16 15.84
N ALA A 20 10.94 -0.66 16.49
CA ALA A 20 9.68 -1.39 16.52
C ALA A 20 9.01 -1.38 15.11
N PRO A 21 8.27 -2.44 14.73
CA PRO A 21 7.55 -2.45 13.47
C PRO A 21 6.50 -1.33 13.42
N ILE A 22 6.36 -0.71 12.25
CA ILE A 22 5.34 0.31 12.03
C ILE A 22 3.97 -0.32 11.84
N LEU A 23 3.93 -1.52 11.25
CA LEU A 23 2.72 -2.31 11.03
C LEU A 23 2.99 -3.74 11.42
N GLU A 24 2.05 -4.37 12.13
CA GLU A 24 2.13 -5.78 12.49
C GLU A 24 0.74 -6.43 12.37
N LEU A 25 0.67 -7.55 11.67
CA LEU A 25 -0.48 -8.44 11.61
C LEU A 25 -0.16 -9.71 12.37
N ARG A 26 -1.07 -10.14 13.26
CA ARG A 26 -0.95 -11.37 14.04
C ARG A 26 -2.17 -12.23 13.83
N ASN A 27 -2.02 -13.32 13.09
CA ASN A 27 -3.05 -14.33 12.83
C ASN A 27 -4.38 -13.72 12.35
N VAL A 28 -4.31 -12.77 11.41
CA VAL A 28 -5.46 -12.03 10.91
C VAL A 28 -6.23 -12.86 9.90
N SER A 29 -7.52 -13.10 10.18
CA SER A 29 -8.49 -13.65 9.22
C SER A 29 -9.53 -12.60 8.90
N ALA A 30 -9.98 -12.54 7.64
CA ALA A 30 -10.95 -11.56 7.17
C ALA A 30 -11.66 -12.03 5.90
N GLY A 31 -12.81 -11.43 5.61
CA GLY A 31 -13.58 -11.77 4.42
C GLY A 31 -14.83 -10.92 4.26
N TYR A 32 -15.75 -11.40 3.44
CA TYR A 32 -16.99 -10.70 3.08
C TYR A 32 -18.20 -11.57 3.40
N GLY A 33 -19.04 -11.13 4.33
CA GLY A 33 -20.16 -11.91 4.81
C GLY A 33 -19.70 -13.23 5.44
N GLU A 34 -20.16 -14.37 4.90
CA GLU A 34 -19.76 -15.72 5.36
C GLU A 34 -18.52 -16.28 4.64
N VAL A 35 -17.97 -15.54 3.66
CA VAL A 35 -16.82 -15.99 2.88
C VAL A 35 -15.54 -15.43 3.48
N GLU A 36 -14.74 -16.28 4.11
CA GLU A 36 -13.40 -15.94 4.58
C GLU A 36 -12.44 -15.95 3.39
N VAL A 37 -11.62 -14.89 3.28
CA VAL A 37 -10.65 -14.68 2.17
C VAL A 37 -9.22 -14.70 2.69
N LEU A 38 -8.97 -14.17 3.89
CA LEU A 38 -7.68 -14.21 4.55
C LEU A 38 -7.71 -15.22 5.69
N HIS A 39 -6.70 -16.06 5.78
CA HIS A 39 -6.64 -17.18 6.72
C HIS A 39 -5.38 -17.10 7.58
N GLY A 40 -5.47 -16.44 8.75
CA GLY A 40 -4.39 -16.39 9.73
C GLY A 40 -3.12 -15.69 9.26
N VAL A 41 -3.25 -14.60 8.50
CA VAL A 41 -2.12 -13.84 7.95
C VAL A 41 -1.33 -13.19 9.07
N SER A 42 0.00 -13.40 9.06
CA SER A 42 0.92 -12.82 10.05
C SER A 42 2.20 -12.34 9.36
N PHE A 43 2.54 -11.08 9.55
CA PHE A 43 3.82 -10.47 9.18
C PHE A 43 3.97 -9.12 9.86
N GLN A 44 5.16 -8.53 9.78
CA GLN A 44 5.43 -7.18 10.29
C GLN A 44 6.18 -6.37 9.24
N ILE A 45 6.02 -5.06 9.26
CA ILE A 45 6.69 -4.12 8.34
C ILE A 45 7.45 -3.10 9.17
N MET A 46 8.69 -2.82 8.76
CA MET A 46 9.54 -1.84 9.42
C MET A 46 9.29 -0.43 8.88
N PRO A 47 9.54 0.64 9.66
CA PRO A 47 9.43 2.00 9.17
C PRO A 47 10.29 2.25 7.93
N GLY A 48 9.70 2.85 6.89
CA GLY A 48 10.37 3.17 5.62
C GLY A 48 10.59 1.98 4.69
N GLU A 49 10.16 0.76 5.06
CA GLU A 49 10.28 -0.43 4.22
C GLU A 49 9.29 -0.40 3.05
N VAL A 50 9.73 -0.83 1.88
CA VAL A 50 8.88 -1.03 0.69
C VAL A 50 8.58 -2.52 0.53
N ILE A 51 7.31 -2.87 0.71
CA ILE A 51 6.83 -4.26 0.59
C ILE A 51 6.06 -4.42 -0.72
N ALA A 52 6.47 -5.36 -1.56
CA ALA A 52 5.63 -5.82 -2.67
C ALA A 52 4.78 -7.02 -2.25
N VAL A 53 3.47 -6.94 -2.45
CA VAL A 53 2.55 -8.06 -2.23
C VAL A 53 2.18 -8.66 -3.59
N LEU A 54 2.62 -9.88 -3.85
CA LEU A 54 2.47 -10.59 -5.10
C LEU A 54 1.55 -11.82 -4.94
N GLY A 55 1.01 -12.31 -6.05
CA GLY A 55 0.16 -13.50 -6.08
C GLY A 55 -0.89 -13.41 -7.18
N ALA A 56 -1.51 -14.53 -7.51
CA ALA A 56 -2.56 -14.61 -8.52
C ALA A 56 -3.78 -13.73 -8.19
N ASN A 57 -4.62 -13.48 -9.20
CA ASN A 57 -5.91 -12.83 -8.98
C ASN A 57 -6.78 -13.69 -8.06
N GLY A 58 -7.37 -13.08 -7.04
CA GLY A 58 -8.13 -13.80 -6.02
C GLY A 58 -7.28 -14.34 -4.86
N ALA A 59 -5.97 -14.12 -4.82
CA ALA A 59 -5.10 -14.55 -3.71
C ALA A 59 -5.38 -13.83 -2.38
N GLY A 60 -6.21 -12.78 -2.36
CA GLY A 60 -6.55 -12.03 -1.16
C GLY A 60 -5.81 -10.69 -0.98
N LYS A 61 -5.02 -10.27 -1.97
CA LYS A 61 -4.18 -9.06 -1.88
C LYS A 61 -4.98 -7.78 -1.56
N SER A 62 -6.03 -7.49 -2.34
CA SER A 62 -6.88 -6.29 -2.09
C SER A 62 -7.67 -6.40 -0.79
N THR A 63 -8.04 -7.63 -0.37
CA THR A 63 -8.65 -7.84 0.95
C THR A 63 -7.66 -7.52 2.06
N LEU A 64 -6.38 -7.91 1.94
CA LEU A 64 -5.31 -7.56 2.86
C LEU A 64 -5.14 -6.03 2.94
N CYS A 65 -5.05 -5.35 1.78
CA CYS A 65 -5.01 -3.89 1.71
C CYS A 65 -6.20 -3.24 2.41
N GLY A 66 -7.41 -3.76 2.15
CA GLY A 66 -8.64 -3.28 2.78
C GLY A 66 -8.67 -3.49 4.30
N VAL A 67 -8.15 -4.62 4.79
CA VAL A 67 -8.04 -4.90 6.24
C VAL A 67 -7.07 -3.91 6.88
N ILE A 68 -5.90 -3.68 6.29
CA ILE A 68 -4.92 -2.72 6.83
C ILE A 68 -5.49 -1.30 6.83
N ALA A 69 -6.15 -0.89 5.74
CA ALA A 69 -6.78 0.43 5.61
C ALA A 69 -8.05 0.61 6.45
N GLY A 70 -8.69 -0.48 6.90
CA GLY A 70 -9.95 -0.45 7.66
C GLY A 70 -11.21 -0.31 6.80
N THR A 71 -11.14 -0.61 5.50
CA THR A 71 -12.28 -0.70 4.59
C THR A 71 -12.91 -2.11 4.60
N VAL A 72 -12.14 -3.12 5.03
CA VAL A 72 -12.60 -4.48 5.31
C VAL A 72 -12.36 -4.76 6.79
N ALA A 73 -13.36 -5.30 7.48
CA ALA A 73 -13.22 -5.65 8.90
C ALA A 73 -12.39 -6.93 9.06
N ALA A 74 -11.49 -6.96 10.02
CA ALA A 74 -10.88 -8.20 10.47
C ALA A 74 -11.93 -9.06 11.21
N GLY A 75 -11.98 -10.35 10.87
CA GLY A 75 -12.84 -11.32 11.56
C GLY A 75 -12.18 -11.85 12.83
N SER A 76 -10.85 -11.96 12.85
CA SER A 76 -10.05 -12.36 14.00
C SER A 76 -8.59 -11.91 13.83
N GLY A 77 -7.80 -12.06 14.89
CA GLY A 77 -6.39 -11.66 14.93
C GLY A 77 -6.20 -10.21 15.39
N GLU A 78 -4.98 -9.73 15.36
CA GLU A 78 -4.60 -8.38 15.77
C GLU A 78 -3.95 -7.63 14.62
N LEU A 79 -4.26 -6.34 14.50
CA LEU A 79 -3.62 -5.39 13.60
C LEU A 79 -3.09 -4.22 14.41
N LEU A 80 -1.77 -4.11 14.51
CA LEU A 80 -1.12 -3.04 15.24
C LEU A 80 -0.41 -2.09 14.28
N VAL A 81 -0.54 -0.80 14.52
CA VAL A 81 0.24 0.26 13.87
C VAL A 81 0.94 1.05 14.98
N GLU A 82 2.27 1.13 14.88
CA GLU A 82 3.11 1.71 15.95
C GLU A 82 2.75 1.15 17.34
N GLY A 83 2.50 -0.16 17.41
CA GLY A 83 2.11 -0.84 18.64
C GLY A 83 0.68 -0.56 19.12
N THR A 84 -0.11 0.24 18.40
CA THR A 84 -1.51 0.54 18.75
C THR A 84 -2.44 -0.40 17.96
N GLU A 85 -3.33 -1.10 18.68
CA GLU A 85 -4.36 -1.97 18.08
C GLU A 85 -5.33 -1.15 17.22
N MET A 86 -5.56 -1.58 15.98
CA MET A 86 -6.38 -0.86 15.02
C MET A 86 -7.54 -1.67 14.41
N ALA A 87 -7.69 -2.95 14.73
CA ALA A 87 -8.69 -3.82 14.09
C ALA A 87 -10.10 -3.23 14.12
N ASP A 88 -10.50 -2.64 15.25
CA ASP A 88 -11.81 -2.02 15.43
C ASP A 88 -11.91 -0.55 14.97
N MET A 89 -10.82 0.04 14.46
CA MET A 89 -10.83 1.43 14.03
C MET A 89 -11.35 1.57 12.60
N SER A 90 -12.20 2.57 12.37
CA SER A 90 -12.68 2.89 11.02
C SER A 90 -11.54 3.36 10.10
N ALA A 91 -11.70 3.18 8.78
CA ALA A 91 -10.76 3.66 7.77
C ALA A 91 -10.41 5.15 7.92
N HIS A 92 -11.41 5.98 8.25
CA HIS A 92 -11.19 7.41 8.51
C HIS A 92 -10.25 7.64 9.71
N THR A 93 -10.42 6.87 10.80
CA THR A 93 -9.57 6.97 11.98
C THR A 93 -8.14 6.53 11.67
N ARG A 94 -7.98 5.44 10.91
CA ARG A 94 -6.65 4.94 10.48
C ARG A 94 -5.95 5.92 9.55
N ALA A 95 -6.68 6.53 8.59
CA ALA A 95 -6.12 7.56 7.72
C ALA A 95 -5.60 8.78 8.50
N ARG A 96 -6.32 9.19 9.55
CA ARG A 96 -5.86 10.26 10.46
C ARG A 96 -4.64 9.88 11.31
N ARG A 97 -4.35 8.60 11.42
CA ARG A 97 -3.15 8.04 12.08
C ARG A 97 -2.05 7.70 11.09
N GLY A 98 -2.17 8.16 9.84
CA GLY A 98 -1.14 8.00 8.83
C GLY A 98 -1.17 6.69 8.06
N VAL A 99 -2.25 5.88 8.13
CA VAL A 99 -2.42 4.69 7.30
C VAL A 99 -3.39 5.02 6.17
N VAL A 100 -2.89 5.18 4.95
CA VAL A 100 -3.64 5.65 3.80
C VAL A 100 -3.63 4.62 2.68
N LEU A 101 -4.82 4.22 2.22
CA LEU A 101 -5.00 3.45 1.00
C LEU A 101 -5.17 4.42 -0.18
N ALA A 102 -4.43 4.19 -1.25
CA ALA A 102 -4.60 4.92 -2.49
C ALA A 102 -6.06 4.80 -2.95
N PRO A 103 -6.74 5.93 -3.22
CA PRO A 103 -8.13 5.87 -3.64
C PRO A 103 -8.24 5.30 -5.05
N GLU A 104 -9.25 4.46 -5.29
CA GLU A 104 -9.67 4.10 -6.63
C GLU A 104 -10.00 5.36 -7.45
N ALA A 105 -9.91 5.27 -8.79
CA ALA A 105 -10.27 6.36 -9.71
C ALA A 105 -9.54 7.70 -9.44
N ARG A 106 -8.22 7.63 -9.11
CA ARG A 106 -7.33 8.78 -8.90
C ARG A 106 -7.65 9.65 -7.67
N GLY A 107 -8.73 9.40 -6.94
CA GLY A 107 -9.08 10.12 -5.71
C GLY A 107 -9.29 11.63 -5.87
N ILE A 108 -9.62 12.10 -7.07
CA ILE A 108 -9.99 13.49 -7.35
C ILE A 108 -11.52 13.62 -7.45
N PHE A 109 -12.01 14.81 -7.17
CA PHE A 109 -13.40 15.20 -7.37
C PHE A 109 -13.53 15.94 -8.70
N PRO A 110 -13.92 15.27 -9.81
CA PRO A 110 -13.82 15.83 -11.15
C PRO A 110 -14.73 17.05 -11.38
N GLY A 111 -15.80 17.20 -10.59
CA GLY A 111 -16.71 18.34 -10.64
C GLY A 111 -16.24 19.57 -9.87
N LEU A 112 -15.17 19.47 -9.09
CA LEU A 112 -14.63 20.58 -8.30
C LEU A 112 -13.43 21.21 -9.00
N SER A 113 -13.06 22.43 -8.58
CA SER A 113 -11.84 23.08 -9.03
C SER A 113 -10.58 22.35 -8.52
N VAL A 114 -9.43 22.66 -9.11
CA VAL A 114 -8.11 22.19 -8.61
C VAL A 114 -7.93 22.64 -7.16
N ASP A 115 -8.19 23.90 -6.86
CA ASP A 115 -8.05 24.44 -5.50
C ASP A 115 -8.98 23.76 -4.49
N ASP A 116 -10.22 23.48 -4.86
CA ASP A 116 -11.15 22.77 -3.98
C ASP A 116 -10.69 21.34 -3.73
N ASN A 117 -10.18 20.64 -4.74
CA ASN A 117 -9.59 19.32 -4.59
C ASN A 117 -8.42 19.32 -3.60
N LEU A 118 -7.50 20.28 -3.73
CA LEU A 118 -6.38 20.44 -2.79
C LEU A 118 -6.88 20.76 -1.38
N ALA A 119 -7.86 21.66 -1.24
CA ALA A 119 -8.39 22.10 0.06
C ALA A 119 -9.10 20.99 0.85
N ILE A 120 -9.73 20.03 0.18
CA ILE A 120 -10.33 18.85 0.82
C ILE A 120 -9.29 18.00 1.52
N ARG A 121 -8.12 17.82 0.90
CA ARG A 121 -7.04 16.95 1.37
C ARG A 121 -6.04 17.70 2.25
N LEU A 122 -5.67 18.91 1.88
CA LEU A 122 -4.70 19.78 2.55
C LEU A 122 -5.43 20.95 3.23
N ARG A 123 -5.67 20.80 4.53
CA ARG A 123 -6.43 21.79 5.32
C ARG A 123 -5.64 23.07 5.59
N THR A 124 -4.32 23.02 5.49
CA THR A 124 -3.42 24.13 5.76
C THR A 124 -3.01 24.85 4.48
N GLU A 125 -2.86 26.20 4.53
CA GLU A 125 -2.36 26.97 3.39
C GLU A 125 -0.93 26.60 3.01
N PRO A 126 0.01 26.39 3.96
CA PRO A 126 1.35 25.93 3.62
C PRO A 126 1.36 24.64 2.80
N GLY A 127 0.56 23.61 3.17
CA GLY A 127 0.49 22.36 2.42
C GLY A 127 -0.05 22.56 0.99
N ARG A 128 -1.03 23.43 0.81
CA ARG A 128 -1.54 23.76 -0.56
C ARG A 128 -0.52 24.53 -1.39
N THR A 129 0.26 25.39 -0.75
CA THR A 129 1.35 26.13 -1.40
C THR A 129 2.43 25.16 -1.85
N GLU A 130 2.88 24.27 -0.97
CA GLU A 130 3.85 23.24 -1.30
C GLU A 130 3.40 22.35 -2.46
N ALA A 131 2.15 21.88 -2.44
CA ALA A 131 1.58 21.09 -3.53
C ALA A 131 1.63 21.83 -4.88
N LYS A 132 1.38 23.14 -4.90
CA LYS A 132 1.44 23.97 -6.10
C LYS A 132 2.87 24.30 -6.54
N GLU A 133 3.79 24.48 -5.61
CA GLU A 133 5.22 24.66 -5.90
C GLU A 133 5.81 23.40 -6.53
N ARG A 134 5.44 22.23 -6.03
CA ARG A 134 5.87 20.93 -6.55
C ARG A 134 5.28 20.63 -7.94
N PHE A 135 4.04 21.02 -8.17
CA PHE A 135 3.34 20.85 -9.44
C PHE A 135 2.80 22.20 -9.97
N PRO A 136 3.62 23.02 -10.65
CA PRO A 136 3.26 24.37 -11.08
C PRO A 136 1.97 24.45 -11.89
N ILE A 137 1.63 23.39 -12.65
CA ILE A 137 0.40 23.31 -13.43
C ILE A 137 -0.85 23.43 -12.53
N LEU A 138 -0.77 22.98 -11.28
CA LEU A 138 -1.88 23.10 -10.33
C LEU A 138 -2.09 24.56 -9.87
N ALA A 139 -1.02 25.35 -9.82
CA ALA A 139 -1.11 26.80 -9.59
C ALA A 139 -1.68 27.51 -10.81
N GLU A 140 -1.21 27.18 -12.02
CA GLU A 140 -1.68 27.78 -13.27
C GLU A 140 -3.18 27.51 -13.52
N ARG A 141 -3.63 26.30 -13.16
CA ARG A 141 -5.00 25.83 -13.40
C ARG A 141 -5.88 25.79 -12.15
N HIS A 142 -5.53 26.55 -11.13
CA HIS A 142 -6.15 26.47 -9.81
C HIS A 142 -7.69 26.59 -9.81
N ASN A 143 -8.27 27.41 -10.70
CA ASN A 143 -9.72 27.60 -10.86
C ASN A 143 -10.37 26.64 -11.87
N GLN A 144 -9.58 25.82 -12.59
CA GLN A 144 -10.11 24.91 -13.59
C GLN A 144 -10.79 23.71 -12.91
N THR A 145 -11.91 23.25 -13.49
CA THR A 145 -12.58 22.03 -13.06
C THR A 145 -11.65 20.83 -13.30
N ALA A 146 -11.41 20.03 -12.26
CA ALA A 146 -10.44 18.94 -12.29
C ALA A 146 -10.73 17.88 -13.37
N GLY A 147 -12.00 17.64 -13.70
CA GLY A 147 -12.39 16.73 -14.77
C GLY A 147 -11.97 17.18 -16.17
N LEU A 148 -11.62 18.45 -16.36
CA LEU A 148 -11.15 19.02 -17.65
C LEU A 148 -9.62 19.01 -17.77
N LEU A 149 -8.91 18.60 -16.76
CA LEU A 149 -7.47 18.38 -16.81
C LEU A 149 -7.13 17.18 -17.68
N SER A 150 -5.95 17.20 -18.29
CA SER A 150 -5.38 16.00 -18.94
C SER A 150 -5.15 14.86 -17.93
N GLY A 151 -5.04 13.63 -18.40
CA GLY A 151 -4.81 12.48 -17.52
C GLY A 151 -3.57 12.63 -16.64
N GLY A 152 -2.49 13.20 -17.17
CA GLY A 152 -1.27 13.48 -16.40
C GLY A 152 -1.46 14.58 -15.34
N GLU A 153 -2.18 15.67 -15.69
CA GLU A 153 -2.49 16.74 -14.73
C GLU A 153 -3.42 16.25 -13.61
N GLN A 154 -4.40 15.38 -13.94
CA GLN A 154 -5.23 14.73 -12.93
C GLN A 154 -4.42 13.85 -11.98
N GLN A 155 -3.41 13.14 -12.52
CA GLN A 155 -2.51 12.33 -11.72
C GLN A 155 -1.66 13.20 -10.77
N GLN A 156 -1.14 14.33 -11.26
CA GLN A 156 -0.40 15.28 -10.42
C GLN A 156 -1.31 15.85 -9.31
N LEU A 157 -2.57 16.19 -9.62
CA LEU A 157 -3.53 16.64 -8.63
C LEU A 157 -3.84 15.56 -7.57
N ALA A 158 -3.89 14.30 -7.97
CA ALA A 158 -4.10 13.18 -7.05
C ALA A 158 -2.91 12.96 -6.10
N MET A 159 -1.69 13.08 -6.61
CA MET A 159 -0.45 12.82 -5.87
C MET A 159 0.01 14.01 -5.01
N ALA A 160 -0.27 15.23 -5.44
CA ALA A 160 0.20 16.44 -4.78
C ALA A 160 -0.13 16.51 -3.26
N PRO A 161 -1.35 16.19 -2.80
CA PRO A 161 -1.65 16.17 -1.37
C PRO A 161 -0.86 15.12 -0.58
N ILE A 162 -0.59 13.98 -1.19
CA ILE A 162 0.10 12.86 -0.53
C ILE A 162 1.59 13.18 -0.38
N LEU A 163 2.19 13.83 -1.38
CA LEU A 163 3.59 14.25 -1.34
C LEU A 163 3.82 15.48 -0.44
N ALA A 164 2.82 16.36 -0.29
CA ALA A 164 2.90 17.51 0.62
C ALA A 164 2.69 17.13 2.10
N ASP A 165 1.99 16.03 2.37
CA ASP A 165 1.77 15.49 3.71
C ASP A 165 1.86 13.96 3.65
N PRO A 166 3.11 13.41 3.56
CA PRO A 166 3.33 11.99 3.37
C PRO A 166 2.81 11.17 4.55
N PRO A 167 2.00 10.11 4.31
CA PRO A 167 1.53 9.25 5.38
C PRO A 167 2.66 8.36 5.93
N ALA A 168 2.49 7.87 7.15
CA ALA A 168 3.41 6.91 7.75
C ALA A 168 3.41 5.57 6.99
N VAL A 169 2.23 5.10 6.58
CA VAL A 169 2.01 3.90 5.77
C VAL A 169 1.12 4.25 4.59
N PHE A 170 1.60 4.04 3.38
CA PHE A 170 0.84 4.18 2.15
C PHE A 170 0.62 2.83 1.48
N ILE A 171 -0.63 2.54 1.12
CA ILE A 171 -1.02 1.30 0.47
C ILE A 171 -1.44 1.64 -0.96
N ALA A 172 -0.74 1.10 -1.94
CA ALA A 172 -1.02 1.26 -3.37
C ALA A 172 -1.47 -0.08 -3.94
N ASP A 173 -2.77 -0.24 -4.16
CA ASP A 173 -3.37 -1.44 -4.74
C ASP A 173 -3.59 -1.22 -6.24
N GLU A 174 -2.80 -1.89 -7.07
CA GLU A 174 -2.78 -1.81 -8.53
C GLU A 174 -2.72 -0.36 -9.08
N PRO A 175 -1.80 0.49 -8.59
CA PRO A 175 -1.79 1.91 -8.89
C PRO A 175 -1.56 2.23 -10.38
N SER A 176 -1.05 1.29 -11.16
CA SER A 176 -0.80 1.48 -12.61
C SER A 176 -1.92 0.91 -13.50
N LEU A 177 -2.91 0.24 -12.94
CA LEU A 177 -3.96 -0.44 -13.70
C LEU A 177 -4.74 0.54 -14.60
N GLY A 178 -4.85 0.21 -15.90
CA GLY A 178 -5.58 1.03 -16.88
C GLY A 178 -4.92 2.37 -17.24
N LEU A 179 -3.68 2.62 -16.81
CA LEU A 179 -2.92 3.82 -17.15
C LEU A 179 -2.10 3.63 -18.43
N SER A 180 -1.85 4.73 -19.16
CA SER A 180 -0.82 4.74 -20.20
C SER A 180 0.57 4.51 -19.57
N PRO A 181 1.56 4.00 -20.34
CA PRO A 181 2.91 3.78 -19.83
C PRO A 181 3.55 5.03 -19.19
N MET A 182 3.32 6.20 -19.79
CA MET A 182 3.83 7.46 -19.26
C MET A 182 3.16 7.84 -17.93
N ALA A 183 1.83 7.69 -17.81
CA ALA A 183 1.11 7.96 -16.58
C ALA A 183 1.49 6.95 -15.47
N ALA A 184 1.66 5.68 -15.83
CA ALA A 184 2.13 4.66 -14.90
C ALA A 184 3.53 4.99 -14.36
N ASN A 185 4.48 5.41 -15.21
CA ASN A 185 5.81 5.82 -14.76
C ASN A 185 5.72 7.00 -13.77
N SER A 186 4.90 8.02 -14.06
CA SER A 186 4.71 9.16 -13.14
C SER A 186 4.15 8.73 -11.76
N VAL A 187 3.31 7.68 -11.71
CA VAL A 187 2.85 7.11 -10.44
C VAL A 187 4.01 6.47 -9.69
N PHE A 188 4.80 5.64 -10.36
CA PHE A 188 5.96 4.98 -9.72
C PHE A 188 7.03 5.98 -9.28
N ASP A 189 7.28 7.05 -10.06
CA ASP A 189 8.18 8.14 -9.67
C ASP A 189 7.69 8.81 -8.37
N ALA A 190 6.39 9.09 -8.27
CA ALA A 190 5.80 9.68 -7.06
C ALA A 190 5.84 8.71 -5.86
N LEU A 191 5.62 7.40 -6.06
CA LEU A 191 5.77 6.40 -5.01
C LEU A 191 7.22 6.32 -4.52
N ALA A 192 8.20 6.36 -5.44
CA ALA A 192 9.62 6.39 -5.10
C ALA A 192 9.96 7.64 -4.27
N GLU A 193 9.48 8.81 -4.67
CA GLU A 193 9.68 10.05 -3.90
C GLU A 193 9.09 9.97 -2.49
N MET A 194 7.90 9.36 -2.34
CA MET A 194 7.29 9.16 -1.01
C MET A 194 8.15 8.26 -0.12
N THR A 195 8.76 7.22 -0.67
CA THR A 195 9.64 6.33 0.11
C THR A 195 10.94 7.04 0.51
N GLU A 196 11.49 7.91 -0.33
CA GLU A 196 12.63 8.77 0.01
C GLU A 196 12.29 9.75 1.14
N LEU A 197 11.04 10.18 1.26
CA LEU A 197 10.52 10.99 2.37
C LEU A 197 10.23 10.18 3.65
N GLY A 198 10.48 8.86 3.63
CA GLY A 198 10.34 7.97 4.79
C GLY A 198 8.99 7.26 4.92
N THR A 199 8.09 7.39 3.93
CA THR A 199 6.83 6.64 3.92
C THR A 199 7.09 5.14 3.77
N THR A 200 6.46 4.33 4.60
CA THR A 200 6.39 2.87 4.42
C THR A 200 5.39 2.55 3.33
N LEU A 201 5.79 1.79 2.32
CA LEU A 201 4.96 1.49 1.16
C LEU A 201 4.56 0.02 1.12
N ILE A 202 3.25 -0.25 0.98
CA ILE A 202 2.71 -1.55 0.61
C ILE A 202 2.22 -1.44 -0.83
N LEU A 203 2.87 -2.13 -1.76
CA LEU A 203 2.60 -2.08 -3.18
C LEU A 203 2.06 -3.42 -3.68
N VAL A 204 0.84 -3.42 -4.16
CA VAL A 204 0.24 -4.55 -4.88
C VAL A 204 0.25 -4.23 -6.37
N GLU A 205 0.85 -5.08 -7.19
CA GLU A 205 0.93 -4.90 -8.64
C GLU A 205 0.87 -6.22 -9.38
N GLU A 206 0.14 -6.24 -10.50
CA GLU A 206 0.16 -7.39 -11.41
C GLU A 206 1.48 -7.47 -12.19
N GLN A 207 2.07 -6.31 -12.51
CA GLN A 207 3.36 -6.23 -13.19
C GLN A 207 4.50 -6.42 -12.18
N ALA A 208 4.79 -7.67 -11.79
CA ALA A 208 5.79 -8.00 -10.78
C ALA A 208 7.13 -7.29 -10.98
N GLY A 209 7.58 -7.11 -12.24
CA GLY A 209 8.85 -6.45 -12.52
C GLY A 209 8.95 -5.02 -11.99
N LYS A 210 7.87 -4.23 -12.03
CA LYS A 210 7.85 -2.86 -11.47
C LYS A 210 7.83 -2.87 -9.96
N ALA A 211 7.02 -3.75 -9.37
CA ALA A 211 6.95 -3.90 -7.93
C ALA A 211 8.30 -4.34 -7.35
N LEU A 212 8.95 -5.33 -7.96
CA LEU A 212 10.25 -5.85 -7.54
C LEU A 212 11.38 -4.81 -7.68
N ALA A 213 11.29 -3.92 -8.68
CA ALA A 213 12.31 -2.87 -8.85
C ALA A 213 12.33 -1.84 -7.71
N MET A 214 11.23 -1.72 -6.95
CA MET A 214 11.09 -0.79 -5.82
C MET A 214 11.16 -1.48 -4.47
N ALA A 215 10.84 -2.79 -4.39
CA ALA A 215 10.64 -3.47 -3.14
C ALA A 215 11.96 -3.85 -2.45
N ASP A 216 12.02 -3.61 -1.14
CA ASP A 216 13.04 -4.18 -0.25
C ASP A 216 12.71 -5.64 0.04
N ARG A 217 11.42 -5.94 0.20
CA ARG A 217 10.90 -7.24 0.62
C ARG A 217 9.63 -7.60 -0.16
N VAL A 218 9.40 -8.88 -0.34
CA VAL A 218 8.24 -9.41 -1.04
C VAL A 218 7.46 -10.36 -0.14
N ILE A 219 6.15 -10.22 -0.17
CA ILE A 219 5.20 -11.18 0.42
C ILE A 219 4.43 -11.82 -0.73
N ILE A 220 4.47 -13.15 -0.83
CA ILE A 220 3.65 -13.90 -1.78
C ILE A 220 2.43 -14.43 -1.07
N MET A 221 1.27 -14.16 -1.66
CA MET A 221 -0.01 -14.67 -1.19
C MET A 221 -0.60 -15.67 -2.18
N ASP A 222 -1.17 -16.74 -1.64
CA ASP A 222 -1.99 -17.70 -2.38
C ASP A 222 -3.17 -18.12 -1.52
N LEU A 223 -4.39 -18.09 -2.10
CA LEU A 223 -5.64 -18.49 -1.43
C LEU A 223 -5.77 -17.97 0.01
N GLY A 224 -5.44 -16.70 0.21
CA GLY A 224 -5.61 -16.01 1.49
C GLY A 224 -4.54 -16.27 2.56
N VAL A 225 -3.48 -17.00 2.23
CA VAL A 225 -2.35 -17.23 3.13
C VAL A 225 -1.05 -16.64 2.57
N VAL A 226 -0.11 -16.31 3.44
CA VAL A 226 1.26 -15.96 3.04
C VAL A 226 2.02 -17.25 2.82
N THR A 227 2.50 -17.45 1.59
CA THR A 227 3.28 -18.64 1.20
C THR A 227 4.78 -18.39 1.16
N TRP A 228 5.18 -17.13 1.02
CA TRP A 228 6.56 -16.71 1.10
C TRP A 228 6.66 -15.27 1.61
N ASP A 229 7.71 -15.00 2.37
CA ASP A 229 8.03 -13.69 2.93
C ASP A 229 9.55 -13.58 3.06
N GLY A 230 10.15 -12.63 2.36
CA GLY A 230 11.60 -12.47 2.35
C GLY A 230 12.10 -11.30 1.51
N PRO A 231 13.42 -11.03 1.52
CA PRO A 231 14.05 -9.96 0.76
C PRO A 231 13.79 -10.09 -0.75
N ALA A 232 13.52 -8.99 -1.43
CA ALA A 232 13.20 -9.00 -2.86
C ALA A 232 14.32 -9.63 -3.72
N HIS A 233 15.57 -9.46 -3.32
CA HIS A 233 16.72 -10.01 -4.04
C HIS A 233 16.90 -11.54 -3.88
N GLU A 234 16.20 -12.17 -2.94
CA GLU A 234 16.18 -13.62 -2.74
C GLU A 234 15.04 -14.33 -3.49
N LEU A 235 14.15 -13.54 -4.12
CA LEU A 235 13.03 -14.09 -4.88
C LEU A 235 13.54 -14.67 -6.21
N ASP A 236 13.44 -15.99 -6.36
CA ASP A 236 13.77 -16.67 -7.61
C ASP A 236 12.60 -16.70 -8.61
N VAL A 237 12.92 -16.94 -9.88
CA VAL A 237 11.95 -16.97 -10.98
C VAL A 237 10.92 -18.09 -10.78
N ASP A 238 11.33 -19.24 -10.25
CA ASP A 238 10.44 -20.39 -10.07
C ASP A 238 9.35 -20.09 -9.03
N ARG A 239 9.71 -19.39 -7.95
CA ARG A 239 8.74 -18.92 -6.94
C ARG A 239 7.79 -17.86 -7.50
N LEU A 240 8.32 -16.94 -8.30
CA LEU A 240 7.49 -15.95 -8.95
C LEU A 240 6.48 -16.61 -9.91
N GLU A 241 6.91 -17.55 -10.75
CA GLU A 241 6.03 -18.30 -11.63
C GLU A 241 4.99 -19.10 -10.83
N ALA A 242 5.38 -19.79 -9.75
CA ALA A 242 4.46 -20.49 -8.88
C ALA A 242 3.38 -19.59 -8.29
N ALA A 243 3.74 -18.38 -7.88
CA ALA A 243 2.82 -17.38 -7.31
C ALA A 243 1.72 -16.94 -8.29
N TYR A 244 1.99 -16.97 -9.61
CA TYR A 244 1.04 -16.54 -10.62
C TYR A 244 0.34 -17.71 -11.36
N LEU A 245 0.96 -18.88 -11.41
CA LEU A 245 0.44 -20.04 -12.14
C LEU A 245 -0.29 -21.06 -11.27
N GLY A 246 -0.23 -20.89 -9.93
CA GLY A 246 -0.91 -21.78 -8.99
C GLY A 246 -0.36 -23.22 -9.02
N ARG A 247 0.95 -23.38 -9.15
CA ARG A 247 1.61 -24.70 -9.20
C ARG A 247 2.49 -24.94 -8.01
#